data_498fd8c88e63adb5a96a63fd32f275a6
#
_entry.id   498fd8c88e63adb5a96a63fd32f275a6
#
_cell.length_a   1.000
_cell.length_b   1.000
_cell.length_c   1.000
_cell.angle_alpha   90.00
_cell.angle_beta   90.00
_cell.angle_gamma   90.00
#
_symmetry.space_group_name_H-M   'P 1'
#
loop_
_entity.id
_entity.type
_entity.pdbx_description
1 polymer ?
#
loop_
_entity_poly.entity_id
_entity_poly.type
_entity_poly.pdbx_seq_one_letter_code
_entity_poly.pdbx_strand_id
1 'polypeptide(L)'
;MLMLLAVGAGLLRQHRRTGQLLFTVGMLSVWLSLTDGAGQWLALHLIKTPPALTSALSAELTARQAARHDVAVLVLGGGARPYVPEYAGARLQPLSRERLDYGIWLARRLDAPLGFSGGIGWAARRLDVTEASVAAQFAREDALLPLTWAEGKSRDTRENAALSIALLKADGIKTLLLVTHDLHMPRARRAFDEAAAGQIEIISAPVGLRRDAPSSRDDWMPSGDGMGRVRYAVYEWLALKARH
;
A
#
# COMPACT_ATOMS: atom_id res chain seq x y z
N MET A 1 8.79 -6.42 -22.85
CA MET A 1 10.08 -5.72 -22.96
C MET A 1 11.16 -6.62 -23.52
N LEU A 2 11.61 -7.67 -22.86
CA LEU A 2 12.65 -8.59 -23.36
C LEU A 2 12.29 -9.21 -24.71
N MET A 3 11.03 -9.54 -24.95
CA MET A 3 10.56 -10.06 -26.25
C MET A 3 10.71 -9.02 -27.37
N LEU A 4 10.43 -7.74 -27.10
CA LEU A 4 10.66 -6.65 -28.08
C LEU A 4 12.13 -6.51 -28.43
N LEU A 5 13.02 -6.62 -27.45
CA LEU A 5 14.47 -6.58 -27.68
C LEU A 5 14.93 -7.78 -28.53
N ALA A 6 14.48 -8.99 -28.22
CA ALA A 6 14.85 -10.20 -28.96
C ALA A 6 14.36 -10.16 -30.41
N VAL A 7 13.09 -9.81 -30.63
CA VAL A 7 12.47 -9.65 -31.94
C VAL A 7 13.15 -8.52 -32.73
N GLY A 8 13.38 -7.37 -32.10
CA GLY A 8 14.08 -6.24 -32.70
C GLY A 8 15.48 -6.61 -33.17
N ALA A 9 16.25 -7.28 -32.32
CA ALA A 9 17.60 -7.75 -32.65
C ALA A 9 17.59 -8.76 -33.82
N GLY A 10 16.64 -9.70 -33.83
CA GLY A 10 16.48 -10.68 -34.93
C GLY A 10 16.13 -10.04 -36.28
N LEU A 11 15.33 -8.98 -36.27
CA LEU A 11 14.91 -8.27 -37.46
C LEU A 11 15.95 -7.29 -38.02
N LEU A 12 17.01 -6.96 -37.28
CA LEU A 12 18.00 -5.96 -37.71
C LEU A 12 18.67 -6.32 -39.04
N ARG A 13 18.78 -7.61 -39.36
CA ARG A 13 19.40 -8.09 -40.63
C ARG A 13 18.45 -8.04 -41.82
N GLN A 14 17.16 -8.36 -41.63
CA GLN A 14 16.17 -8.48 -42.72
C GLN A 14 15.32 -7.23 -42.88
N HIS A 15 14.93 -6.60 -41.78
CA HIS A 15 14.06 -5.41 -41.74
C HIS A 15 14.67 -4.34 -40.82
N ARG A 16 15.80 -3.76 -41.24
CA ARG A 16 16.67 -2.90 -40.44
C ARG A 16 15.89 -1.80 -39.69
N ARG A 17 14.98 -1.06 -40.35
CA ARG A 17 14.22 0.02 -39.74
C ARG A 17 13.26 -0.50 -38.68
N THR A 18 12.52 -1.55 -38.97
CA THR A 18 11.60 -2.17 -37.98
C THR A 18 12.36 -2.77 -36.81
N GLY A 19 13.47 -3.44 -37.07
CA GLY A 19 14.36 -3.99 -36.05
C GLY A 19 14.90 -2.90 -35.12
N GLN A 20 15.40 -1.80 -35.69
CA GLN A 20 15.88 -0.64 -34.89
C GLN A 20 14.77 -0.04 -34.05
N LEU A 21 13.57 0.18 -34.60
CA LEU A 21 12.45 0.72 -33.86
C LEU A 21 12.07 -0.17 -32.67
N LEU A 22 11.87 -1.46 -32.90
CA LEU A 22 11.49 -2.41 -31.83
C LEU A 22 12.59 -2.54 -30.77
N PHE A 23 13.84 -2.55 -31.18
CA PHE A 23 14.97 -2.60 -30.25
C PHE A 23 15.02 -1.33 -29.38
N THR A 24 14.89 -0.14 -29.99
CA THR A 24 14.89 1.14 -29.27
C THR A 24 13.71 1.24 -28.32
N VAL A 25 12.50 0.86 -28.74
CA VAL A 25 11.31 0.83 -27.88
C VAL A 25 11.50 -0.14 -26.72
N GLY A 26 12.08 -1.32 -26.99
CA GLY A 26 12.41 -2.29 -25.96
C GLY A 26 13.39 -1.75 -24.94
N MET A 27 14.48 -1.12 -25.38
CA MET A 27 15.49 -0.48 -24.50
C MET A 27 14.88 0.64 -23.66
N LEU A 28 14.10 1.52 -24.28
CA LEU A 28 13.41 2.61 -23.56
C LEU A 28 12.42 2.06 -22.54
N SER A 29 11.69 1.00 -22.88
CA SER A 29 10.76 0.35 -21.95
C SER A 29 11.46 -0.26 -20.74
N VAL A 30 12.64 -0.89 -20.95
CA VAL A 30 13.47 -1.39 -19.85
C VAL A 30 13.96 -0.23 -18.99
N TRP A 31 14.50 0.82 -19.60
CA TRP A 31 14.98 1.99 -18.89
C TRP A 31 13.86 2.59 -18.00
N LEU A 32 12.72 2.91 -18.58
CA LEU A 32 11.58 3.51 -17.86
C LEU A 32 11.07 2.60 -16.73
N SER A 33 11.09 1.28 -16.92
CA SER A 33 10.66 0.33 -15.88
C SER A 33 11.56 0.30 -14.63
N LEU A 34 12.70 0.96 -14.68
CA LEU A 34 13.67 1.06 -13.58
C LEU A 34 13.68 2.45 -12.93
N THR A 35 12.83 3.40 -13.36
CA THR A 35 12.90 4.78 -12.91
C THR A 35 11.77 5.17 -11.96
N ASP A 36 12.08 5.95 -10.92
CA ASP A 36 11.09 6.52 -10.00
C ASP A 36 10.11 7.44 -10.73
N GLY A 37 10.60 8.22 -11.72
CA GLY A 37 9.77 9.11 -12.52
C GLY A 37 8.65 8.40 -13.27
N ALA A 38 8.94 7.25 -13.89
CA ALA A 38 7.90 6.43 -14.54
C ALA A 38 6.93 5.86 -13.50
N GLY A 39 7.41 5.37 -12.36
CA GLY A 39 6.56 4.90 -11.27
C GLY A 39 5.63 5.99 -10.73
N GLN A 40 6.13 7.21 -10.57
CA GLN A 40 5.34 8.36 -10.14
C GLN A 40 4.32 8.79 -11.21
N TRP A 41 4.71 8.79 -12.47
CA TRP A 41 3.78 9.06 -13.57
C TRP A 41 2.61 8.06 -13.58
N LEU A 42 2.90 6.76 -13.41
CA LEU A 42 1.88 5.72 -13.31
C LEU A 42 0.95 5.94 -12.09
N ALA A 43 1.52 6.31 -10.93
CA ALA A 43 0.76 6.61 -9.73
C ALA A 43 -0.26 7.74 -9.95
N LEU A 44 0.18 8.84 -10.54
CA LEU A 44 -0.65 10.03 -10.74
C LEU A 44 -1.70 9.85 -11.85
N HIS A 45 -1.34 9.23 -12.98
CA HIS A 45 -2.19 9.25 -14.18
C HIS A 45 -3.01 7.97 -14.36
N LEU A 46 -2.48 6.79 -13.98
CA LEU A 46 -3.20 5.53 -14.14
C LEU A 46 -3.89 5.06 -12.87
N ILE A 47 -3.24 5.16 -11.72
CA ILE A 47 -3.77 4.70 -10.43
C ILE A 47 -4.58 5.80 -9.76
N LYS A 48 -4.19 7.07 -9.95
CA LYS A 48 -4.82 8.25 -9.34
C LYS A 48 -4.77 8.15 -7.81
N THR A 49 -3.55 8.03 -7.29
CA THR A 49 -3.31 7.97 -5.84
C THR A 49 -3.85 9.21 -5.13
N PRO A 50 -4.53 9.05 -3.98
CA PRO A 50 -5.03 10.20 -3.24
C PRO A 50 -3.89 11.02 -2.62
N PRO A 51 -4.11 12.30 -2.34
CA PRO A 51 -3.13 13.16 -1.70
C PRO A 51 -2.94 12.79 -0.22
N ALA A 52 -1.88 13.36 0.38
CA ALA A 52 -1.65 13.25 1.82
C ALA A 52 -2.82 13.84 2.62
N LEU A 53 -2.99 13.33 3.83
CA LEU A 53 -3.92 13.91 4.80
C LEU A 53 -3.52 15.36 5.11
N THR A 54 -4.42 16.30 4.90
CA THR A 54 -4.14 17.72 5.17
C THR A 54 -4.12 18.03 6.68
N SER A 55 -3.38 19.06 7.07
CA SER A 55 -3.37 19.50 8.46
C SER A 55 -4.75 19.97 8.95
N ALA A 56 -5.54 20.61 8.08
CA ALA A 56 -6.89 21.04 8.39
C ALA A 56 -7.81 19.84 8.72
N LEU A 57 -7.82 18.83 7.83
CA LEU A 57 -8.60 17.60 8.06
C LEU A 57 -8.12 16.84 9.30
N SER A 58 -6.81 16.80 9.55
CA SER A 58 -6.27 16.18 10.77
C SER A 58 -6.76 16.89 12.04
N ALA A 59 -6.82 18.23 12.05
CA ALA A 59 -7.34 19.01 13.17
C ALA A 59 -8.86 18.78 13.39
N GLU A 60 -9.64 18.73 12.32
CA GLU A 60 -11.06 18.40 12.36
C GLU A 60 -11.30 17.01 12.98
N LEU A 61 -10.54 16.00 12.53
CA LEU A 61 -10.63 14.64 13.05
C LEU A 61 -10.22 14.53 14.52
N THR A 62 -9.22 15.31 14.95
CA THR A 62 -8.83 15.40 16.37
C THR A 62 -9.98 15.97 17.21
N ALA A 63 -10.60 17.05 16.75
CA ALA A 63 -11.74 17.65 17.45
C ALA A 63 -12.95 16.69 17.49
N ARG A 64 -13.23 16.01 16.40
CA ARG A 64 -14.28 14.99 16.32
C ARG A 64 -14.02 13.83 17.28
N GLN A 65 -12.80 13.31 17.31
CA GLN A 65 -12.42 12.22 18.20
C GLN A 65 -12.59 12.63 19.68
N ALA A 66 -12.13 13.82 20.05
CA ALA A 66 -12.30 14.34 21.40
C ALA A 66 -13.77 14.49 21.82
N ALA A 67 -14.66 14.82 20.87
CA ALA A 67 -16.08 15.06 21.16
C ALA A 67 -16.93 13.78 21.15
N ARG A 68 -16.62 12.82 20.26
CA ARG A 68 -17.51 11.68 19.95
C ARG A 68 -16.89 10.31 20.18
N HIS A 69 -15.57 10.20 20.22
CA HIS A 69 -14.83 8.93 20.33
C HIS A 69 -15.21 7.91 19.25
N ASP A 70 -15.55 8.40 18.03
CA ASP A 70 -16.05 7.59 16.93
C ASP A 70 -15.09 7.50 15.73
N VAL A 71 -13.85 7.95 15.90
CA VAL A 71 -12.78 7.91 14.89
C VAL A 71 -11.80 6.78 15.22
N ALA A 72 -11.37 6.03 14.22
CA ALA A 72 -10.37 4.99 14.35
C ALA A 72 -9.30 5.08 13.25
N VAL A 73 -8.11 4.58 13.52
CA VAL A 73 -7.04 4.37 12.54
C VAL A 73 -6.89 2.87 12.30
N LEU A 74 -6.93 2.44 11.04
CA LEU A 74 -6.71 1.04 10.66
C LEU A 74 -5.60 0.95 9.63
N VAL A 75 -4.62 0.11 9.93
CA VAL A 75 -3.47 -0.17 9.06
C VAL A 75 -3.69 -1.47 8.31
N LEU A 76 -3.47 -1.45 7.00
CA LEU A 76 -3.48 -2.67 6.19
C LEU A 76 -2.10 -3.29 6.07
N GLY A 77 -2.03 -4.58 6.23
CA GLY A 77 -0.82 -5.36 6.04
C GLY A 77 -0.27 -5.32 4.60
N GLY A 78 0.98 -5.64 4.46
CA GLY A 78 1.73 -5.76 3.19
C GLY A 78 2.74 -6.91 3.24
N GLY A 79 2.64 -7.76 4.27
CA GLY A 79 3.41 -8.97 4.44
C GLY A 79 4.24 -9.03 5.72
N ALA A 80 4.53 -10.26 6.15
CA ALA A 80 5.45 -10.56 7.24
C ALA A 80 6.53 -11.53 6.78
N ARG A 81 7.69 -11.50 7.44
CA ARG A 81 8.74 -12.52 7.35
C ARG A 81 8.54 -13.52 8.48
N PRO A 82 8.39 -14.81 8.19
CA PRO A 82 8.07 -15.81 9.21
C PRO A 82 9.20 -15.97 10.24
N TYR A 83 10.43 -15.76 9.82
CA TYR A 83 11.60 -15.83 10.68
C TYR A 83 12.69 -14.87 10.20
N VAL A 84 13.21 -14.09 11.14
CA VAL A 84 14.35 -13.20 10.96
C VAL A 84 15.39 -13.57 12.03
N PRO A 85 16.56 -14.12 11.66
CA PRO A 85 17.52 -14.70 12.60
C PRO A 85 17.95 -13.73 13.70
N GLU A 86 18.17 -12.46 13.37
CA GLU A 86 18.64 -11.42 14.29
C GLU A 86 17.66 -11.15 15.44
N TYR A 87 16.38 -11.50 15.23
CA TYR A 87 15.32 -11.31 16.22
C TYR A 87 14.77 -12.64 16.75
N ALA A 88 15.30 -13.76 16.27
CA ALA A 88 14.82 -15.12 16.59
C ALA A 88 13.28 -15.28 16.44
N GLY A 89 12.66 -14.58 15.49
CA GLY A 89 11.21 -14.58 15.35
C GLY A 89 10.69 -13.88 14.08
N ALA A 90 9.37 -13.82 13.97
CA ALA A 90 8.71 -13.16 12.85
C ALA A 90 8.84 -11.63 12.94
N ARG A 91 8.89 -10.96 11.78
CA ARG A 91 8.90 -9.50 11.67
C ARG A 91 8.04 -9.05 10.49
N LEU A 92 7.49 -7.85 10.57
CA LEU A 92 6.81 -7.22 9.44
C LEU A 92 7.79 -6.99 8.28
N GLN A 93 7.29 -7.11 7.05
CA GLN A 93 8.03 -6.64 5.88
C GLN A 93 8.12 -5.10 5.89
N PRO A 94 9.09 -4.50 5.18
CA PRO A 94 9.29 -3.04 5.18
C PRO A 94 8.02 -2.24 4.89
N LEU A 95 7.23 -2.65 3.89
CA LEU A 95 5.96 -1.98 3.56
C LEU A 95 4.96 -2.00 4.72
N SER A 96 4.79 -3.14 5.39
CA SER A 96 3.89 -3.24 6.56
C SER A 96 4.39 -2.42 7.72
N ARG A 97 5.69 -2.41 7.92
CA ARG A 97 6.32 -1.64 9.00
C ARG A 97 6.13 -0.14 8.77
N GLU A 98 6.39 0.37 7.58
CA GLU A 98 6.18 1.78 7.23
C GLU A 98 4.72 2.21 7.41
N ARG A 99 3.76 1.36 7.00
CA ARG A 99 2.33 1.61 7.24
C ARG A 99 1.99 1.67 8.72
N LEU A 100 2.51 0.72 9.51
CA LEU A 100 2.25 0.68 10.94
C LEU A 100 2.86 1.88 11.67
N ASP A 101 4.08 2.28 11.33
CA ASP A 101 4.73 3.46 11.89
C ASP A 101 3.90 4.73 11.64
N TYR A 102 3.39 4.90 10.42
CA TYR A 102 2.49 6.02 10.10
C TYR A 102 1.13 5.92 10.82
N GLY A 103 0.57 4.72 10.92
CA GLY A 103 -0.67 4.47 11.68
C GLY A 103 -0.52 4.80 13.16
N ILE A 104 0.60 4.43 13.79
CA ILE A 104 0.94 4.77 15.17
C ILE A 104 1.05 6.30 15.35
N TRP A 105 1.75 6.97 14.41
CA TRP A 105 1.87 8.42 14.45
C TRP A 105 0.50 9.11 14.36
N LEU A 106 -0.39 8.66 13.46
CA LEU A 106 -1.75 9.18 13.34
C LEU A 106 -2.58 8.92 14.60
N ALA A 107 -2.58 7.69 15.10
CA ALA A 107 -3.35 7.30 16.28
C ALA A 107 -2.98 8.15 17.50
N ARG A 108 -1.69 8.38 17.73
CA ARG A 108 -1.21 9.28 18.81
C ARG A 108 -1.64 10.73 18.61
N ARG A 109 -1.55 11.22 17.35
CA ARG A 109 -1.89 12.60 17.04
C ARG A 109 -3.38 12.89 17.20
N LEU A 110 -4.23 11.92 16.90
CA LEU A 110 -5.69 12.02 16.95
C LEU A 110 -6.27 11.55 18.30
N ASP A 111 -5.46 10.96 19.16
CA ASP A 111 -5.90 10.22 20.36
C ASP A 111 -6.99 9.18 20.00
N ALA A 112 -6.76 8.45 18.90
CA ALA A 112 -7.71 7.51 18.34
C ALA A 112 -7.23 6.06 18.49
N PRO A 113 -8.14 5.08 18.66
CA PRO A 113 -7.79 3.68 18.70
C PRO A 113 -7.18 3.23 17.38
N LEU A 114 -6.17 2.32 17.49
CA LEU A 114 -5.40 1.79 16.39
C LEU A 114 -5.77 0.33 16.13
N GLY A 115 -6.02 -0.01 14.88
CA GLY A 115 -6.21 -1.37 14.40
C GLY A 115 -5.19 -1.75 13.33
N PHE A 116 -5.02 -3.06 13.16
CA PHE A 116 -4.25 -3.64 12.06
C PHE A 116 -5.02 -4.80 11.46
N SER A 117 -5.09 -4.87 10.12
CA SER A 117 -5.72 -5.96 9.39
C SER A 117 -4.72 -6.60 8.43
N GLY A 118 -4.46 -7.89 8.65
CA GLY A 118 -3.57 -8.68 7.83
C GLY A 118 -3.44 -10.11 8.37
N GLY A 119 -4.02 -11.06 7.66
CA GLY A 119 -3.93 -12.47 7.97
C GLY A 119 -2.81 -13.17 7.21
N ILE A 120 -3.08 -14.42 6.82
CA ILE A 120 -2.19 -15.23 5.99
C ILE A 120 -2.73 -15.21 4.56
N GLY A 121 -2.14 -14.34 3.72
CA GLY A 121 -2.55 -14.22 2.33
C GLY A 121 -2.37 -15.50 1.51
N TRP A 122 -3.13 -15.66 0.43
CA TRP A 122 -3.09 -16.84 -0.46
C TRP A 122 -1.69 -17.20 -0.98
N ALA A 123 -0.80 -16.22 -1.10
CA ALA A 123 0.58 -16.42 -1.55
C ALA A 123 1.56 -16.83 -0.42
N ALA A 124 1.13 -16.76 0.82
CA ALA A 124 1.98 -17.07 1.99
C ALA A 124 2.00 -18.59 2.24
N ARG A 125 3.04 -19.27 1.78
CA ARG A 125 3.11 -20.74 1.82
C ARG A 125 3.46 -21.35 3.18
N ARG A 126 3.98 -20.60 4.16
CA ARG A 126 4.38 -21.09 5.49
C ARG A 126 4.46 -19.92 6.49
N LEU A 127 3.33 -19.46 6.98
CA LEU A 127 3.30 -18.58 8.15
C LEU A 127 2.54 -19.31 9.26
N ASP A 128 3.20 -19.57 10.37
CA ASP A 128 2.55 -20.09 11.59
C ASP A 128 1.94 -18.95 12.42
N VAL A 129 2.20 -17.71 12.01
CA VAL A 129 1.72 -16.49 12.66
C VAL A 129 1.09 -15.55 11.64
N THR A 130 0.02 -14.87 12.02
CA THR A 130 -0.64 -13.87 11.19
C THR A 130 0.16 -12.56 11.18
N GLU A 131 0.03 -11.79 10.12
CA GLU A 131 0.65 -10.48 10.06
C GLU A 131 0.15 -9.56 11.19
N ALA A 132 -1.15 -9.62 11.49
CA ALA A 132 -1.75 -8.88 12.59
C ALA A 132 -1.17 -9.23 13.95
N SER A 133 -0.80 -10.50 14.21
CA SER A 133 -0.16 -10.89 15.47
C SER A 133 1.24 -10.32 15.61
N VAL A 134 2.01 -10.28 14.51
CA VAL A 134 3.36 -9.66 14.47
C VAL A 134 3.25 -8.14 14.67
N ALA A 135 2.27 -7.51 14.04
CA ALA A 135 1.99 -6.08 14.20
C ALA A 135 1.57 -5.75 15.64
N ALA A 136 0.72 -6.58 16.26
CA ALA A 136 0.27 -6.40 17.64
C ALA A 136 1.43 -6.55 18.63
N GLN A 137 2.32 -7.49 18.41
CA GLN A 137 3.52 -7.63 19.23
C GLN A 137 4.39 -6.37 19.15
N PHE A 138 4.71 -5.93 17.93
CA PHE A 138 5.49 -4.70 17.71
C PHE A 138 4.83 -3.46 18.34
N ALA A 139 3.54 -3.27 18.11
CA ALA A 139 2.80 -2.12 18.63
C ALA A 139 2.83 -2.06 20.16
N ARG A 140 2.71 -3.21 20.83
CA ARG A 140 2.74 -3.34 22.29
C ARG A 140 4.15 -3.17 22.87
N GLU A 141 5.15 -3.85 22.30
CA GLU A 141 6.48 -3.99 22.91
C GLU A 141 7.44 -2.87 22.51
N ASP A 142 7.46 -2.50 21.22
CA ASP A 142 8.40 -1.51 20.71
C ASP A 142 7.77 -0.11 20.64
N ALA A 143 6.49 -0.01 20.24
CA ALA A 143 5.82 1.27 20.09
C ALA A 143 5.03 1.71 21.34
N LEU A 144 4.83 0.85 22.34
CA LEU A 144 4.06 1.14 23.55
C LEU A 144 2.66 1.71 23.26
N LEU A 145 2.04 1.25 22.19
CA LEU A 145 0.68 1.59 21.78
C LEU A 145 -0.04 0.29 21.31
N PRO A 146 -0.69 -0.43 22.23
CA PRO A 146 -1.38 -1.67 21.90
C PRO A 146 -2.46 -1.46 20.82
N LEU A 147 -2.61 -2.43 19.93
CA LEU A 147 -3.70 -2.43 18.96
C LEU A 147 -5.03 -2.70 19.66
N THR A 148 -6.04 -1.91 19.35
CA THR A 148 -7.44 -2.17 19.76
C THR A 148 -8.01 -3.34 18.95
N TRP A 149 -7.70 -3.40 17.66
CA TRP A 149 -8.12 -4.51 16.78
C TRP A 149 -6.92 -5.09 16.06
N ALA A 150 -6.78 -6.41 16.14
CA ALA A 150 -5.79 -7.19 15.40
C ALA A 150 -6.53 -8.24 14.55
N GLU A 151 -6.97 -7.86 13.34
CA GLU A 151 -7.67 -8.74 12.44
C GLU A 151 -6.67 -9.60 11.65
N GLY A 152 -6.65 -10.90 11.91
CA GLY A 152 -5.68 -11.85 11.35
C GLY A 152 -6.31 -13.00 10.53
N LYS A 153 -7.60 -12.94 10.18
CA LYS A 153 -8.29 -14.03 9.46
C LYS A 153 -8.37 -13.78 7.95
N SER A 154 -8.20 -12.53 7.53
CA SER A 154 -8.28 -12.12 6.13
C SER A 154 -7.15 -12.70 5.27
N ARG A 155 -7.45 -13.00 4.02
CA ARG A 155 -6.53 -13.55 3.02
C ARG A 155 -6.28 -12.62 1.85
N ASP A 156 -7.12 -11.60 1.70
CA ASP A 156 -7.06 -10.59 0.65
C ASP A 156 -7.67 -9.25 1.11
N THR A 157 -7.63 -8.24 0.23
CA THR A 157 -8.09 -6.88 0.55
C THR A 157 -9.60 -6.80 0.80
N ARG A 158 -10.42 -7.64 0.18
CA ARG A 158 -11.86 -7.66 0.41
C ARG A 158 -12.20 -8.26 1.76
N GLU A 159 -11.52 -9.36 2.11
CA GLU A 159 -11.66 -9.96 3.44
C GLU A 159 -11.13 -9.01 4.53
N ASN A 160 -10.01 -8.31 4.30
CA ASN A 160 -9.55 -7.24 5.20
C ASN A 160 -10.67 -6.21 5.45
N ALA A 161 -11.29 -5.72 4.38
CA ALA A 161 -12.37 -4.75 4.49
C ALA A 161 -13.58 -5.31 5.24
N ALA A 162 -14.10 -6.46 4.83
CA ALA A 162 -15.30 -7.05 5.42
C ALA A 162 -15.15 -7.35 6.92
N LEU A 163 -14.03 -7.98 7.30
CA LEU A 163 -13.78 -8.38 8.69
C LEU A 163 -13.47 -7.17 9.57
N SER A 164 -12.66 -6.21 9.09
CA SER A 164 -12.36 -5.00 9.85
C SER A 164 -13.59 -4.11 10.03
N ILE A 165 -14.38 -3.89 8.99
CA ILE A 165 -15.59 -3.07 9.08
C ILE A 165 -16.59 -3.68 10.08
N ALA A 166 -16.71 -5.02 10.14
CA ALA A 166 -17.55 -5.67 11.13
C ALA A 166 -17.10 -5.38 12.57
N LEU A 167 -15.78 -5.45 12.85
CA LEU A 167 -15.23 -5.11 14.16
C LEU A 167 -15.47 -3.64 14.52
N LEU A 168 -15.16 -2.73 13.59
CA LEU A 168 -15.30 -1.29 13.82
C LEU A 168 -16.77 -0.87 14.05
N LYS A 169 -17.72 -1.49 13.33
CA LYS A 169 -19.15 -1.25 13.54
C LYS A 169 -19.62 -1.69 14.92
N ALA A 170 -19.15 -2.85 15.37
CA ALA A 170 -19.51 -3.37 16.71
C ALA A 170 -19.08 -2.42 17.84
N ASP A 171 -17.95 -1.72 17.63
CA ASP A 171 -17.41 -0.74 18.60
C ASP A 171 -17.88 0.70 18.34
N GLY A 172 -18.89 0.88 17.47
CA GLY A 172 -19.54 2.19 17.27
C GLY A 172 -18.75 3.20 16.44
N ILE A 173 -17.66 2.79 15.78
CA ILE A 173 -16.85 3.67 14.93
C ILE A 173 -17.67 4.19 13.74
N LYS A 174 -17.56 5.49 13.48
CA LYS A 174 -18.24 6.18 12.37
C LYS A 174 -17.28 6.76 11.32
N THR A 175 -16.01 6.98 11.69
CA THR A 175 -14.98 7.47 10.77
C THR A 175 -13.74 6.60 10.88
N LEU A 176 -13.27 6.12 9.75
CA LEU A 176 -12.08 5.29 9.63
C LEU A 176 -11.00 5.98 8.80
N LEU A 177 -9.84 6.25 9.42
CA LEU A 177 -8.62 6.57 8.69
C LEU A 177 -7.98 5.28 8.24
N LEU A 178 -8.05 5.01 6.94
CA LEU A 178 -7.49 3.82 6.32
C LEU A 178 -6.04 4.09 5.90
N VAL A 179 -5.09 3.37 6.49
CA VAL A 179 -3.66 3.51 6.24
C VAL A 179 -3.15 2.37 5.38
N THR A 180 -2.62 2.70 4.21
CA THR A 180 -1.88 1.80 3.32
C THR A 180 -1.01 2.61 2.37
N HIS A 181 -0.17 1.94 1.54
CA HIS A 181 0.63 2.65 0.54
C HIS A 181 -0.23 3.33 -0.53
N ASP A 182 0.26 4.44 -1.02
CA ASP A 182 -0.36 5.29 -2.03
C ASP A 182 -0.89 4.51 -3.25
N LEU A 183 -0.05 3.63 -3.81
CA LEU A 183 -0.41 2.82 -4.97
C LEU A 183 -1.54 1.81 -4.68
N HIS A 184 -1.58 1.27 -3.46
CA HIS A 184 -2.61 0.32 -3.03
C HIS A 184 -3.92 1.01 -2.61
N MET A 185 -3.84 2.27 -2.20
CA MET A 185 -4.95 3.00 -1.59
C MET A 185 -6.24 3.00 -2.43
N PRO A 186 -6.24 3.23 -3.75
CA PRO A 186 -7.49 3.23 -4.52
C PRO A 186 -8.23 1.89 -4.49
N ARG A 187 -7.50 0.75 -4.51
CA ARG A 187 -8.10 -0.58 -4.43
C ARG A 187 -8.61 -0.88 -3.02
N ALA A 188 -7.81 -0.56 -2.01
CA ALA A 188 -8.20 -0.72 -0.62
C ALA A 188 -9.42 0.14 -0.27
N ARG A 189 -9.39 1.42 -0.64
CA ARG A 189 -10.50 2.36 -0.41
C ARG A 189 -11.81 1.84 -1.00
N ARG A 190 -11.79 1.37 -2.25
CA ARG A 190 -12.96 0.80 -2.88
C ARG A 190 -13.52 -0.39 -2.11
N ALA A 191 -12.68 -1.34 -1.68
CA ALA A 191 -13.12 -2.49 -0.91
C ALA A 191 -13.74 -2.09 0.44
N PHE A 192 -13.15 -1.08 1.11
CA PHE A 192 -13.66 -0.57 2.37
C PHE A 192 -14.95 0.23 2.21
N ASP A 193 -15.09 1.04 1.17
CA ASP A 193 -16.35 1.75 0.87
C ASP A 193 -17.49 0.74 0.59
N GLU A 194 -17.21 -0.31 -0.19
CA GLU A 194 -18.17 -1.40 -0.45
C GLU A 194 -18.58 -2.11 0.84
N ALA A 195 -17.64 -2.47 1.71
CA ALA A 195 -17.90 -3.15 2.98
C ALA A 195 -18.61 -2.26 4.01
N ALA A 196 -18.25 -0.99 4.05
CA ALA A 196 -18.85 0.00 4.96
C ALA A 196 -20.32 0.29 4.61
N ALA A 197 -20.69 0.20 3.34
CA ALA A 197 -22.05 0.46 2.83
C ALA A 197 -22.63 1.79 3.37
N GLY A 198 -21.81 2.84 3.43
CA GLY A 198 -22.18 4.16 3.93
C GLY A 198 -22.35 4.29 5.44
N GLN A 199 -22.12 3.25 6.23
CA GLN A 199 -22.28 3.28 7.69
C GLN A 199 -21.04 3.77 8.44
N ILE A 200 -19.87 3.67 7.81
CA ILE A 200 -18.59 4.24 8.27
C ILE A 200 -18.03 5.09 7.15
N GLU A 201 -17.65 6.32 7.47
CA GLU A 201 -16.92 7.19 6.57
C GLU A 201 -15.48 6.72 6.45
N ILE A 202 -15.00 6.45 5.23
CA ILE A 202 -13.62 6.02 5.00
C ILE A 202 -12.80 7.22 4.54
N ILE A 203 -11.73 7.53 5.24
CA ILE A 203 -10.79 8.59 4.90
C ILE A 203 -9.45 7.95 4.54
N SER A 204 -8.94 8.26 3.35
CA SER A 204 -7.64 7.76 2.92
C SER A 204 -6.50 8.48 3.65
N ALA A 205 -5.60 7.71 4.25
CA ALA A 205 -4.35 8.19 4.85
C ALA A 205 -3.17 7.45 4.20
N PRO A 206 -2.81 7.82 2.95
CA PRO A 206 -1.77 7.11 2.21
C PRO A 206 -0.39 7.37 2.78
N VAL A 207 0.48 6.35 2.75
CA VAL A 207 1.90 6.41 3.06
C VAL A 207 2.74 6.08 1.83
N GLY A 208 4.02 6.42 1.83
CA GLY A 208 4.91 6.20 0.68
C GLY A 208 4.69 7.17 -0.47
N LEU A 209 4.00 8.28 -0.21
CA LEU A 209 3.79 9.34 -1.19
C LEU A 209 5.13 9.93 -1.67
N ARG A 210 5.22 10.16 -2.95
CA ARG A 210 6.30 10.92 -3.58
C ARG A 210 5.82 12.35 -3.88
N ARG A 211 6.71 13.19 -4.40
CA ARG A 211 6.33 14.53 -4.89
C ARG A 211 5.25 14.42 -5.97
N ASP A 212 4.46 15.47 -6.12
CA ASP A 212 3.32 15.50 -7.06
C ASP A 212 3.71 15.19 -8.52
N ALA A 213 4.93 15.54 -8.93
CA ALA A 213 5.46 15.20 -10.25
C ALA A 213 6.97 14.93 -10.19
N PRO A 214 7.53 14.13 -11.13
CA PRO A 214 8.97 14.01 -11.28
C PRO A 214 9.56 15.39 -11.56
N SER A 215 10.49 15.85 -10.71
CA SER A 215 10.99 17.22 -10.73
C SER A 215 12.50 17.33 -11.01
N SER A 216 13.21 16.21 -10.97
CA SER A 216 14.64 16.17 -11.19
C SER A 216 15.04 15.16 -12.28
N ARG A 217 16.24 15.30 -12.82
CA ARG A 217 16.81 14.33 -13.76
C ARG A 217 17.05 12.98 -13.08
N ASP A 218 17.32 12.99 -11.77
CA ASP A 218 17.60 11.80 -10.99
C ASP A 218 16.37 10.88 -10.89
N ASP A 219 15.15 11.45 -10.96
CA ASP A 219 13.91 10.68 -10.99
C ASP A 219 13.84 9.75 -12.23
N TRP A 220 14.57 10.07 -13.28
CA TRP A 220 14.62 9.30 -14.54
C TRP A 220 15.88 8.42 -14.66
N MET A 221 16.70 8.36 -13.62
CA MET A 221 17.82 7.43 -13.57
C MET A 221 17.37 6.08 -13.03
N PRO A 222 17.88 4.95 -13.60
CA PRO A 222 17.57 3.61 -13.11
C PRO A 222 17.97 3.42 -11.66
N SER A 223 17.03 2.89 -10.86
CA SER A 223 17.23 2.58 -9.45
C SER A 223 16.45 1.33 -9.02
N GLY A 224 16.89 0.69 -7.93
CA GLY A 224 16.16 -0.44 -7.34
C GLY A 224 14.76 -0.03 -6.86
N ASP A 225 14.64 1.16 -6.28
CA ASP A 225 13.37 1.72 -5.80
C ASP A 225 12.43 2.01 -6.97
N GLY A 226 12.92 2.61 -8.06
CA GLY A 226 12.16 2.85 -9.27
C GLY A 226 11.59 1.56 -9.86
N MET A 227 12.40 0.49 -9.94
CA MET A 227 11.94 -0.82 -10.37
C MET A 227 10.82 -1.35 -9.48
N GLY A 228 10.99 -1.26 -8.16
CA GLY A 228 10.00 -1.69 -7.18
C GLY A 228 8.68 -0.94 -7.35
N ARG A 229 8.76 0.40 -7.49
CA ARG A 229 7.60 1.28 -7.64
C ARG A 229 6.84 1.04 -8.95
N VAL A 230 7.53 0.94 -10.09
CA VAL A 230 6.90 0.64 -11.39
C VAL A 230 6.22 -0.73 -11.36
N ARG A 231 6.90 -1.76 -10.85
CA ARG A 231 6.31 -3.09 -10.72
C ARG A 231 5.05 -3.06 -9.86
N TYR A 232 5.08 -2.36 -8.73
CA TYR A 232 3.95 -2.26 -7.82
C TYR A 232 2.80 -1.47 -8.46
N ALA A 233 3.09 -0.36 -9.14
CA ALA A 233 2.09 0.41 -9.88
C ALA A 233 1.38 -0.42 -10.96
N VAL A 234 2.13 -1.17 -11.75
CA VAL A 234 1.55 -2.06 -12.78
C VAL A 234 0.69 -3.16 -12.15
N TYR A 235 1.15 -3.77 -11.05
CA TYR A 235 0.38 -4.77 -10.32
C TYR A 235 -0.96 -4.20 -9.83
N GLU A 236 -0.95 -3.06 -9.14
CA GLU A 236 -2.17 -2.44 -8.62
C GLU A 236 -3.11 -1.97 -9.73
N TRP A 237 -2.57 -1.45 -10.83
CA TRP A 237 -3.37 -1.09 -11.99
C TRP A 237 -4.10 -2.30 -12.60
N LEU A 238 -3.40 -3.42 -12.76
CA LEU A 238 -4.01 -4.67 -13.24
C LEU A 238 -5.08 -5.19 -12.27
N ALA A 239 -4.79 -5.18 -10.95
CA ALA A 239 -5.73 -5.61 -9.93
C ALA A 239 -7.00 -4.73 -9.90
N LEU A 240 -6.85 -3.41 -10.05
CA LEU A 240 -7.99 -2.48 -10.20
C LEU A 240 -8.86 -2.81 -11.42
N LYS A 241 -8.25 -3.16 -12.55
CA LYS A 241 -8.96 -3.53 -13.79
C LYS A 241 -9.64 -4.89 -13.68
N ALA A 242 -9.00 -5.85 -13.04
CA ALA A 242 -9.55 -7.18 -12.78
C ALA A 242 -10.65 -7.19 -11.70
N ARG A 243 -10.93 -6.05 -11.06
CA ARG A 243 -11.88 -5.92 -9.93
C ARG A 243 -11.56 -6.85 -8.73
N HIS A 244 -10.27 -7.11 -8.54
CA HIS A 244 -9.74 -7.88 -7.40
C HIS A 244 -9.42 -6.96 -6.22
#